data_d755b4a61193210ff3fe24aed2785b1e
#
_entry.id   d755b4a61193210ff3fe24aed2785b1e
#
_cell.length_a   1.000
_cell.length_b   1.000
_cell.length_c   1.000
_cell.angle_alpha   90.00
_cell.angle_beta   90.00
_cell.angle_gamma   90.00
#
_symmetry.space_group_name_H-M   'P 1'
#
loop_
_entity.id
_entity.type
_entity.pdbx_description
1 polymer ?
#
loop_
_entity_poly.entity_id
_entity_poly.type
_entity_poly.pdbx_seq_one_letter_code
_entity_poly.pdbx_strand_id
1 'polypeptide(L)'
;MLLPNENSPLLLLTGEIPRDTSFEKGFPFQYIENDNEKNLTPDPLIKDDQALVANIRNKGLVILTACGHSGIINTINYAKKITGVNQIYAVVGGFHLPADGGIHEQGIEPTLKELEKADPQYIVPCHCTGWKATNRIIESFPEKFIQTGVGTTFKFNV
;
A
#
# COMPACT_ATOMS: atom_id res chain seq x y z
N MET A 1 15.47 -2.86 16.62
CA MET A 1 15.80 -2.51 15.22
C MET A 1 17.05 -3.30 14.85
N LEU A 2 16.85 -4.38 14.08
CA LEU A 2 17.97 -5.21 13.59
C LEU A 2 18.52 -4.51 12.34
N LEU A 3 19.75 -4.01 12.43
CA LEU A 3 20.45 -3.52 11.24
C LEU A 3 20.76 -4.72 10.35
N PRO A 4 20.40 -4.71 9.05
CA PRO A 4 20.73 -5.79 8.16
C PRO A 4 22.25 -5.87 8.00
N ASN A 5 22.82 -7.07 8.07
CA ASN A 5 24.14 -7.26 7.54
C ASN A 5 24.05 -7.20 6.01
N GLU A 6 25.15 -6.88 5.34
CA GLU A 6 25.20 -6.57 3.89
C GLU A 6 24.68 -7.67 2.96
N ASN A 7 24.34 -8.85 3.48
CA ASN A 7 24.00 -10.05 2.71
C ASN A 7 22.56 -10.57 2.92
N SER A 8 21.77 -9.94 3.79
CA SER A 8 20.38 -10.36 4.02
C SER A 8 19.41 -9.37 3.35
N PRO A 9 18.39 -9.84 2.62
CA PRO A 9 17.30 -8.96 2.24
C PRO A 9 16.67 -8.43 3.53
N LEU A 10 16.56 -7.10 3.63
CA LEU A 10 15.81 -6.50 4.73
C LEU A 10 14.35 -6.84 4.51
N LEU A 11 13.78 -7.64 5.39
CA LEU A 11 12.36 -7.89 5.46
C LEU A 11 11.82 -7.22 6.72
N LEU A 12 10.88 -6.31 6.56
CA LEU A 12 10.35 -5.48 7.62
C LEU A 12 8.82 -5.45 7.57
N LEU A 13 8.18 -5.62 8.73
CA LEU A 13 6.78 -5.25 8.93
C LEU A 13 6.71 -3.81 9.43
N THR A 14 5.87 -3.00 8.81
CA THR A 14 5.77 -1.57 9.15
C THR A 14 5.20 -1.32 10.55
N GLY A 15 4.33 -2.21 11.03
CA GLY A 15 3.42 -1.88 12.12
C GLY A 15 2.43 -0.80 11.71
N GLU A 16 1.86 -0.08 12.67
CA GLU A 16 0.91 1.02 12.44
C GLU A 16 1.52 2.06 11.47
N ILE A 17 0.79 2.38 10.41
CA ILE A 17 1.22 3.32 9.37
C ILE A 17 0.58 4.68 9.63
N PRO A 18 1.38 5.76 9.77
CA PRO A 18 0.88 7.13 9.93
C PRO A 18 0.01 7.59 8.74
N ARG A 19 -1.00 8.40 9.03
CA ARG A 19 -1.95 8.95 8.05
C ARG A 19 -1.59 10.40 7.73
N ASP A 20 -0.60 10.60 6.87
CA ASP A 20 -0.06 11.93 6.56
C ASP A 20 -0.73 12.58 5.34
N THR A 21 -1.37 11.79 4.45
CA THR A 21 -2.08 12.30 3.29
C THR A 21 -3.50 12.77 3.65
N SER A 22 -3.97 13.82 2.99
CA SER A 22 -5.31 14.38 3.21
C SER A 22 -6.45 13.59 2.56
N PHE A 23 -6.13 12.67 1.63
CA PHE A 23 -7.11 11.95 0.82
C PHE A 23 -7.24 10.46 1.17
N GLU A 24 -6.27 9.85 1.85
CA GLU A 24 -6.35 8.47 2.33
C GLU A 24 -6.94 8.45 3.75
N LYS A 25 -8.27 8.44 3.83
CA LYS A 25 -9.02 8.73 5.06
C LYS A 25 -9.45 7.49 5.86
N GLY A 26 -8.95 6.31 5.49
CA GLY A 26 -9.35 5.06 6.12
C GLY A 26 -10.73 4.58 5.66
N PHE A 27 -11.42 3.84 6.51
CA PHE A 27 -12.73 3.25 6.23
C PHE A 27 -13.76 3.64 7.29
N PRO A 28 -14.56 4.69 7.07
CA PRO A 28 -15.43 5.29 8.10
C PRO A 28 -16.55 4.37 8.61
N PHE A 29 -16.81 3.25 7.94
CA PHE A 29 -17.84 2.28 8.31
C PHE A 29 -17.29 1.08 9.08
N GLN A 30 -16.03 1.12 9.50
CA GLN A 30 -15.44 0.07 10.32
C GLN A 30 -15.77 0.28 11.80
N TYR A 31 -16.09 -0.83 12.47
CA TYR A 31 -16.38 -0.89 13.91
C TYR A 31 -15.65 -2.07 14.52
N ILE A 32 -15.23 -1.92 15.75
CA ILE A 32 -14.70 -2.99 16.60
C ILE A 32 -15.64 -3.27 17.76
N GLU A 33 -15.73 -4.52 18.17
CA GLU A 33 -16.43 -4.93 19.39
C GLU A 33 -15.47 -4.83 20.56
N ASN A 34 -15.90 -4.14 21.62
CA ASN A 34 -15.15 -4.11 22.88
C ASN A 34 -15.53 -5.31 23.74
N ASP A 35 -14.56 -6.15 24.07
CA ASP A 35 -14.74 -7.40 24.85
C ASP A 35 -15.53 -7.22 26.15
N ASN A 36 -15.48 -6.04 26.76
CA ASN A 36 -16.07 -5.76 28.06
C ASN A 36 -17.49 -5.18 28.04
N GLU A 37 -17.95 -4.64 26.91
CA GLU A 37 -19.20 -3.85 26.89
C GLU A 37 -20.23 -4.29 25.85
N LYS A 38 -19.91 -5.26 24.99
CA LYS A 38 -20.74 -5.66 23.82
C LYS A 38 -21.22 -4.49 22.96
N ASN A 39 -20.51 -3.37 23.03
CA ASN A 39 -20.79 -2.17 22.25
C ASN A 39 -19.82 -2.08 21.06
N LEU A 40 -20.36 -1.70 19.91
CA LEU A 40 -19.56 -1.40 18.73
C LEU A 40 -18.94 0.00 18.86
N THR A 41 -17.63 0.09 18.73
CA THR A 41 -16.89 1.35 18.71
C THR A 41 -16.40 1.62 17.29
N PRO A 42 -16.58 2.84 16.75
CA PRO A 42 -16.02 3.17 15.44
C PRO A 42 -14.50 3.02 15.39
N ASP A 43 -13.99 2.34 14.36
CA ASP A 43 -12.56 2.22 14.06
C ASP A 43 -12.28 2.62 12.61
N PRO A 44 -12.49 3.88 12.25
CA PRO A 44 -12.38 4.34 10.86
C PRO A 44 -10.95 4.32 10.33
N LEU A 45 -9.95 4.22 11.20
CA LEU A 45 -8.56 4.25 10.78
C LEU A 45 -7.97 2.84 10.56
N ILE A 46 -8.56 1.80 11.15
CA ILE A 46 -8.04 0.43 11.08
C ILE A 46 -6.53 0.44 11.36
N LYS A 47 -6.17 0.79 12.59
CA LYS A 47 -4.78 1.06 13.00
C LYS A 47 -3.86 -0.15 12.93
N ASP A 48 -4.41 -1.34 12.89
CA ASP A 48 -3.70 -2.61 12.72
C ASP A 48 -3.28 -2.89 11.26
N ASP A 49 -3.71 -2.06 10.30
CA ASP A 49 -3.24 -2.16 8.91
C ASP A 49 -1.74 -1.93 8.82
N GLN A 50 -1.06 -2.84 8.16
CA GLN A 50 0.39 -2.83 8.02
C GLN A 50 0.83 -3.40 6.69
N ALA A 51 2.08 -3.17 6.33
CA ALA A 51 2.69 -3.65 5.10
C ALA A 51 3.97 -4.42 5.38
N LEU A 52 4.27 -5.35 4.47
CA LEU A 52 5.56 -6.02 4.41
C LEU A 52 6.46 -5.27 3.43
N VAL A 53 7.67 -4.95 3.84
CA VAL A 53 8.65 -4.23 3.04
C VAL A 53 9.92 -5.07 2.90
N ALA A 54 10.34 -5.29 1.66
CA ALA A 54 11.61 -5.93 1.35
C ALA A 54 12.52 -4.96 0.59
N ASN A 55 13.77 -4.84 0.99
CA ASN A 55 14.76 -4.07 0.23
C ASN A 55 15.56 -5.02 -0.69
N ILE A 56 15.37 -4.88 -2.00
CA ILE A 56 16.07 -5.66 -3.01
C ILE A 56 17.34 -4.92 -3.42
N ARG A 57 18.48 -5.58 -3.28
CA ARG A 57 19.79 -4.97 -3.59
C ARG A 57 19.79 -4.34 -4.99
N ASN A 58 20.26 -3.10 -5.08
CA ASN A 58 20.36 -2.31 -6.32
C ASN A 58 19.03 -2.04 -7.04
N LYS A 59 17.88 -2.38 -6.45
CA LYS A 59 16.55 -2.17 -7.05
C LYS A 59 15.64 -1.30 -6.22
N GLY A 60 15.79 -1.33 -4.89
CA GLY A 60 14.95 -0.58 -3.98
C GLY A 60 13.87 -1.42 -3.30
N LEU A 61 12.84 -0.77 -2.80
CA LEU A 61 11.82 -1.38 -1.97
C LEU A 61 10.77 -2.13 -2.79
N VAL A 62 10.45 -3.34 -2.37
CA VAL A 62 9.21 -4.04 -2.70
C VAL A 62 8.28 -3.90 -1.50
N ILE A 63 7.13 -3.30 -1.71
CA ILE A 63 6.12 -3.03 -0.68
C ILE A 63 4.91 -3.90 -0.97
N LEU A 64 4.53 -4.76 -0.01
CA LEU A 64 3.33 -5.59 -0.09
C LEU A 64 2.31 -5.12 0.94
N THR A 65 1.13 -4.76 0.47
CA THR A 65 -0.03 -4.49 1.31
C THR A 65 -1.00 -5.67 1.26
N ALA A 66 -1.78 -5.86 2.33
CA ALA A 66 -2.95 -6.73 2.27
C ALA A 66 -4.10 -5.96 1.61
N CYS A 67 -4.77 -5.14 2.37
CA CYS A 67 -5.89 -4.30 1.91
C CYS A 67 -5.49 -2.83 1.68
N GLY A 68 -4.50 -2.33 2.43
CA GLY A 68 -4.00 -0.96 2.31
C GLY A 68 -4.99 0.09 2.84
N HIS A 69 -5.64 -0.21 3.97
CA HIS A 69 -6.56 0.73 4.63
C HIS A 69 -5.88 2.01 5.08
N SER A 70 -4.57 1.95 5.34
CA SER A 70 -3.74 3.12 5.64
C SER A 70 -3.57 4.05 4.44
N GLY A 71 -3.87 3.57 3.26
CA GLY A 71 -3.58 4.23 1.99
C GLY A 71 -2.20 3.84 1.45
N ILE A 72 -2.15 3.63 0.13
CA ILE A 72 -0.91 3.19 -0.52
C ILE A 72 0.19 4.24 -0.48
N ILE A 73 -0.16 5.52 -0.54
CA ILE A 73 0.80 6.62 -0.49
C ILE A 73 1.37 6.81 0.91
N ASN A 74 0.51 6.75 1.95
CA ASN A 74 0.97 6.72 3.33
C ASN A 74 1.94 5.54 3.57
N THR A 75 1.60 4.37 3.03
CA THR A 75 2.43 3.16 3.13
C THR A 75 3.79 3.36 2.45
N ILE A 76 3.84 3.89 1.23
CA ILE A 76 5.07 4.19 0.51
C ILE A 76 5.93 5.19 1.29
N ASN A 77 5.34 6.30 1.73
CA ASN A 77 6.05 7.35 2.44
C ASN A 77 6.64 6.82 3.76
N TYR A 78 5.87 6.02 4.48
CA TYR A 78 6.34 5.43 5.72
C TYR A 78 7.42 4.37 5.49
N ALA A 79 7.28 3.53 4.47
CA ALA A 79 8.33 2.57 4.09
C ALA A 79 9.66 3.28 3.76
N LYS A 80 9.62 4.35 2.96
CA LYS A 80 10.81 5.20 2.69
C LYS A 80 11.42 5.76 3.98
N LYS A 81 10.57 6.29 4.86
CA LYS A 81 11.00 6.91 6.13
C LYS A 81 11.71 5.92 7.06
N ILE A 82 11.14 4.73 7.25
CA ILE A 82 11.69 3.75 8.22
C ILE A 82 12.89 2.96 7.69
N THR A 83 13.03 2.86 6.36
CA THR A 83 14.15 2.17 5.72
C THR A 83 15.30 3.09 5.31
N GLY A 84 15.03 4.38 5.11
CA GLY A 84 15.96 5.33 4.50
C GLY A 84 16.17 5.11 3.00
N VAL A 85 15.42 4.21 2.35
CA VAL A 85 15.52 3.90 0.92
C VAL A 85 14.41 4.62 0.17
N ASN A 86 14.76 5.46 -0.79
CA ASN A 86 13.79 6.24 -1.57
C ASN A 86 13.31 5.54 -2.84
N GLN A 87 14.12 4.66 -3.41
CA GLN A 87 13.79 3.95 -4.63
C GLN A 87 12.74 2.87 -4.36
N ILE A 88 11.65 2.88 -5.13
CA ILE A 88 10.59 1.88 -5.06
C ILE A 88 10.69 0.97 -6.29
N TYR A 89 10.92 -0.30 -6.06
CA TYR A 89 10.96 -1.30 -7.13
C TYR A 89 9.57 -1.78 -7.49
N ALA A 90 8.76 -2.16 -6.49
CA ALA A 90 7.38 -2.60 -6.73
C ALA A 90 6.46 -2.24 -5.57
N VAL A 91 5.22 -1.94 -5.91
CA VAL A 91 4.11 -1.81 -4.96
C VAL A 91 3.05 -2.84 -5.33
N VAL A 92 2.75 -3.76 -4.43
CA VAL A 92 1.90 -4.94 -4.69
C VAL A 92 0.83 -5.04 -3.62
N GLY A 93 -0.42 -5.28 -4.01
CA GLY A 93 -1.50 -5.58 -3.07
C GLY A 93 -2.75 -4.73 -3.24
N GLY A 94 -3.56 -4.67 -2.20
CA GLY A 94 -4.74 -3.83 -2.15
C GLY A 94 -4.38 -2.37 -1.91
N PHE A 95 -4.98 -1.46 -2.68
CA PHE A 95 -4.79 -0.01 -2.54
C PHE A 95 -6.00 0.67 -1.90
N HIS A 96 -6.95 -0.12 -1.45
CA HIS A 96 -8.21 0.31 -0.84
C HIS A 96 -8.91 1.44 -1.60
N LEU A 97 -9.05 1.27 -2.91
CA LEU A 97 -9.71 2.20 -3.83
C LEU A 97 -10.93 1.52 -4.49
N PRO A 98 -11.93 1.11 -3.71
CA PRO A 98 -13.14 0.49 -4.28
C PRO A 98 -13.91 1.50 -5.15
N ALA A 99 -14.63 1.00 -6.14
CA ALA A 99 -15.51 1.80 -6.99
C ALA A 99 -16.88 1.96 -6.30
N ASP A 100 -16.93 2.73 -5.23
CA ASP A 100 -18.09 2.88 -4.36
C ASP A 100 -18.86 4.21 -4.57
N GLY A 101 -18.38 5.07 -5.49
CA GLY A 101 -18.95 6.39 -5.73
C GLY A 101 -18.69 7.40 -4.59
N GLY A 102 -17.94 7.00 -3.56
CA GLY A 102 -17.72 7.75 -2.34
C GLY A 102 -16.32 8.33 -2.19
N ILE A 103 -15.87 8.40 -0.93
CA ILE A 103 -14.59 9.01 -0.56
C ILE A 103 -13.37 8.31 -1.18
N HIS A 104 -13.47 7.00 -1.40
CA HIS A 104 -12.38 6.23 -1.99
C HIS A 104 -12.19 6.56 -3.48
N GLU A 105 -13.27 6.76 -4.23
CA GLU A 105 -13.17 7.21 -5.62
C GLU A 105 -12.52 8.59 -5.75
N GLN A 106 -12.81 9.51 -4.81
CA GLN A 106 -12.16 10.81 -4.76
C GLN A 106 -10.66 10.71 -4.49
N GLY A 107 -10.22 9.63 -3.86
CA GLY A 107 -8.80 9.32 -3.62
C GLY A 107 -8.03 8.85 -4.86
N ILE A 108 -8.70 8.44 -5.96
CA ILE A 108 -8.02 7.85 -7.12
C ILE A 108 -7.05 8.84 -7.76
N GLU A 109 -7.52 10.02 -8.17
CA GLU A 109 -6.67 10.99 -8.88
C GLU A 109 -5.50 11.53 -8.03
N PRO A 110 -5.68 11.90 -6.75
CA PRO A 110 -4.54 12.26 -5.92
C PRO A 110 -3.57 11.10 -5.69
N THR A 111 -4.06 9.85 -5.57
CA THR A 111 -3.18 8.67 -5.50
C THR A 111 -2.32 8.53 -6.75
N LEU A 112 -2.89 8.69 -7.95
CA LEU A 112 -2.13 8.62 -9.20
C LEU A 112 -1.01 9.67 -9.26
N LYS A 113 -1.30 10.92 -8.85
CA LYS A 113 -0.31 12.00 -8.80
C LYS A 113 0.84 11.70 -7.83
N GLU A 114 0.54 11.11 -6.69
CA GLU A 114 1.58 10.75 -5.72
C GLU A 114 2.35 9.48 -6.15
N LEU A 115 1.70 8.52 -6.83
CA LEU A 115 2.40 7.38 -7.46
C LEU A 115 3.37 7.84 -8.54
N GLU A 116 3.00 8.85 -9.34
CA GLU A 116 3.89 9.45 -10.33
C GLU A 116 5.14 10.03 -9.67
N LYS A 117 4.99 10.77 -8.55
CA LYS A 117 6.12 11.32 -7.79
C LYS A 117 6.96 10.25 -7.11
N ALA A 118 6.31 9.21 -6.58
CA ALA A 118 7.00 8.10 -5.93
C ALA A 118 7.80 7.25 -6.91
N ASP A 119 7.39 7.26 -8.18
CA ASP A 119 8.03 6.64 -9.34
C ASP A 119 8.36 5.15 -9.14
N PRO A 120 7.44 4.29 -8.70
CA PRO A 120 7.71 2.87 -8.60
C PRO A 120 7.97 2.29 -9.99
N GLN A 121 8.87 1.30 -10.07
CA GLN A 121 9.13 0.60 -11.33
C GLN A 121 7.95 -0.28 -11.74
N TYR A 122 7.27 -0.90 -10.75
CA TYR A 122 6.09 -1.74 -10.97
C TYR A 122 4.97 -1.38 -10.01
N ILE A 123 3.74 -1.35 -10.55
CA ILE A 123 2.50 -1.12 -9.82
C ILE A 123 1.58 -2.31 -10.05
N VAL A 124 1.27 -3.04 -8.97
CA VAL A 124 0.58 -4.33 -9.04
C VAL A 124 -0.66 -4.29 -8.13
N PRO A 125 -1.70 -3.55 -8.52
CA PRO A 125 -2.92 -3.45 -7.74
C PRO A 125 -3.73 -4.74 -7.81
N CYS A 126 -4.32 -5.13 -6.69
CA CYS A 126 -5.21 -6.29 -6.60
C CYS A 126 -6.20 -6.16 -5.45
N HIS A 127 -6.86 -7.26 -5.09
CA HIS A 127 -7.74 -7.41 -3.93
C HIS A 127 -8.85 -6.34 -3.91
N CYS A 128 -8.78 -5.37 -3.02
CA CYS A 128 -9.78 -4.30 -2.86
C CYS A 128 -9.54 -3.07 -3.75
N THR A 129 -8.57 -3.10 -4.65
CA THR A 129 -8.43 -2.08 -5.68
C THR A 129 -9.53 -2.27 -6.72
N GLY A 130 -10.52 -1.41 -6.73
CA GLY A 130 -11.65 -1.49 -7.63
C GLY A 130 -11.24 -1.33 -9.09
N TRP A 131 -12.05 -1.87 -9.99
CA TRP A 131 -11.78 -1.87 -11.42
C TRP A 131 -11.61 -0.44 -11.99
N LYS A 132 -12.31 0.56 -11.46
CA LYS A 132 -12.20 1.96 -11.87
C LYS A 132 -10.80 2.50 -11.56
N ALA A 133 -10.31 2.28 -10.34
CA ALA A 133 -8.95 2.66 -9.95
C ALA A 133 -7.91 1.90 -10.78
N THR A 134 -8.12 0.58 -10.99
CA THR A 134 -7.22 -0.24 -11.81
C THR A 134 -7.12 0.28 -13.24
N ASN A 135 -8.25 0.61 -13.89
CA ASN A 135 -8.22 1.17 -15.24
C ASN A 135 -7.49 2.52 -15.29
N ARG A 136 -7.71 3.39 -14.29
CA ARG A 136 -6.99 4.66 -14.19
C ARG A 136 -5.47 4.48 -14.02
N ILE A 137 -5.07 3.45 -13.25
CA ILE A 137 -3.65 3.09 -13.10
C ILE A 137 -3.07 2.59 -14.43
N ILE A 138 -3.80 1.74 -15.16
CA ILE A 138 -3.38 1.26 -16.50
C ILE A 138 -3.19 2.43 -17.47
N GLU A 139 -4.14 3.35 -17.53
CA GLU A 139 -4.08 4.52 -18.39
C GLU A 139 -2.90 5.44 -18.05
N SER A 140 -2.63 5.64 -16.75
CA SER A 140 -1.58 6.55 -16.28
C SER A 140 -0.19 5.93 -16.32
N PHE A 141 -0.08 4.61 -16.15
CA PHE A 141 1.20 3.91 -16.00
C PHE A 141 1.25 2.60 -16.82
N PRO A 142 0.99 2.63 -18.14
CA PRO A 142 0.86 1.42 -18.95
C PRO A 142 2.10 0.52 -18.91
N GLU A 143 3.30 1.11 -18.83
CA GLU A 143 4.56 0.37 -18.82
C GLU A 143 4.96 -0.15 -17.42
N LYS A 144 4.29 0.33 -16.36
CA LYS A 144 4.58 -0.03 -14.96
C LYS A 144 3.54 -0.96 -14.35
N PHE A 145 2.34 -0.97 -14.93
CA PHE A 145 1.25 -1.79 -14.46
C PHE A 145 1.51 -3.27 -14.75
N ILE A 146 1.28 -4.11 -13.72
CA ILE A 146 1.28 -5.57 -13.88
C ILE A 146 -0.05 -6.10 -13.37
N GLN A 147 -0.75 -6.80 -14.25
CA GLN A 147 -1.96 -7.53 -13.84
C GLN A 147 -1.59 -8.76 -13.04
N THR A 148 -2.29 -8.97 -11.94
CA THR A 148 -2.09 -10.13 -11.07
C THR A 148 -3.41 -10.80 -10.68
N GLY A 149 -3.32 -12.03 -10.20
CA GLY A 149 -4.44 -12.80 -9.70
C GLY A 149 -3.95 -13.90 -8.76
N VAL A 150 -4.88 -14.69 -8.23
CA VAL A 150 -4.56 -15.82 -7.35
C VAL A 150 -3.59 -16.79 -8.06
N GLY A 151 -2.49 -17.13 -7.39
CA GLY A 151 -1.46 -18.01 -7.93
C GLY A 151 -0.34 -17.30 -8.70
N THR A 152 -0.42 -15.98 -8.92
CA THR A 152 0.68 -15.22 -9.53
C THR A 152 1.92 -15.27 -8.62
N THR A 153 3.07 -15.57 -9.24
CA THR A 153 4.36 -15.60 -8.54
C THR A 153 5.29 -14.55 -9.13
N PHE A 154 5.85 -13.70 -8.28
CA PHE A 154 6.87 -12.72 -8.66
C PHE A 154 8.24 -13.21 -8.21
N LYS A 155 9.22 -13.20 -9.12
CA LYS A 155 10.61 -13.52 -8.83
C LYS A 155 11.45 -12.25 -8.97
N PHE A 156 12.01 -11.78 -7.86
CA PHE A 156 12.92 -10.64 -7.84
C PHE A 156 14.36 -11.16 -7.86
N ASN A 157 14.99 -11.15 -9.02
CA ASN A 157 16.40 -11.56 -9.12
C ASN A 157 17.29 -10.49 -8.50
N VAL A 158 18.24 -10.91 -7.68
CA VAL A 158 19.21 -10.04 -6.97
C VAL A 158 20.43 -9.83 -7.86
#